data_6f5a0b3e6d04fb24ef87749e19ef7b80
#
_entry.id   6f5a0b3e6d04fb24ef87749e19ef7b80
#
_cell.length_a   1.000
_cell.length_b   1.000
_cell.length_c   1.000
_cell.angle_alpha   90.00
_cell.angle_beta   90.00
_cell.angle_gamma   90.00
#
_symmetry.space_group_name_H-M   'P 1'
#
loop_
_entity.id
_entity.type
_entity.pdbx_description
1 polymer ?
#
loop_
_entity_poly.entity_id
_entity_poly.type
_entity_poly.pdbx_seq_one_letter_code
_entity_poly.pdbx_strand_id
1 'polypeptide(L)' 'MVSVSFDKESGAMYVRLSKEKIVKTIPLGKDRFIDVNKSGKMIGIEVLLPKTMSKEVDEVISRSTDVIELLQ' A
#
# COMPACT_ATOMS: atom_id res chain seq x y z
N MET A 1 -5.85 -0.98 -12.56
CA MET A 1 -6.56 -0.32 -11.45
C MET A 1 -5.65 -0.20 -10.24
N VAL A 2 -5.56 1.00 -9.69
CA VAL A 2 -4.73 1.26 -8.51
C VAL A 2 -5.64 1.62 -7.35
N SER A 3 -5.39 1.02 -6.20
CA SER A 3 -6.11 1.34 -4.98
C SER A 3 -5.15 1.51 -3.81
N VAL A 4 -5.53 2.35 -2.86
CA VAL A 4 -4.74 2.60 -1.65
C VAL A 4 -5.62 2.30 -0.45
N SER A 5 -5.06 1.57 0.51
CA SER A 5 -5.71 1.35 1.80
C SER A 5 -4.72 1.63 2.90
N PHE A 6 -5.22 2.06 4.05
CA PHE A 6 -4.39 2.38 5.19
C PHE A 6 -5.05 1.91 6.48
N ASP A 7 -4.29 1.20 7.30
CA ASP A 7 -4.71 0.75 8.62
C ASP A 7 -3.97 1.58 9.67
N LYS A 8 -4.68 2.50 10.32
CA LYS A 8 -4.07 3.39 11.29
C LYS A 8 -3.61 2.69 12.57
N GLU A 9 -4.15 1.53 12.88
CA GLU A 9 -3.72 0.79 14.07
C GLU A 9 -2.32 0.19 13.89
N SER A 10 -2.08 -0.41 12.73
CA SER A 10 -0.79 -1.02 12.41
C SER A 10 0.18 -0.04 11.73
N GLY A 11 -0.33 1.05 11.16
CA GLY A 11 0.45 1.96 10.34
C GLY A 11 0.73 1.41 8.95
N ALA A 12 0.05 0.34 8.54
CA ALA A 12 0.27 -0.29 7.25
C ALA A 12 -0.48 0.43 6.14
N MET A 13 0.25 0.87 5.13
CA MET A 13 -0.33 1.42 3.92
C MET A 13 -0.08 0.44 2.78
N TYR A 14 -1.13 0.09 2.04
CA TYR A 14 -1.04 -0.83 0.93
C TYR A 14 -1.49 -0.17 -0.37
N VAL A 15 -0.65 -0.26 -1.39
CA VAL A 15 -0.98 0.22 -2.73
C VAL A 15 -1.13 -0.98 -3.64
N ARG A 16 -2.33 -1.22 -4.11
CA ARG A 16 -2.63 -2.32 -5.05
C ARG A 16 -2.55 -1.80 -6.47
N LEU A 17 -1.67 -2.40 -7.26
CA LEU A 17 -1.41 -1.97 -8.63
C LEU A 17 -2.14 -2.82 -9.68
N SER A 18 -2.57 -4.02 -9.31
CA SER A 18 -3.19 -4.95 -10.24
C SER A 18 -4.13 -5.87 -9.49
N LYS A 19 -5.13 -6.42 -10.19
CA LYS A 19 -6.05 -7.41 -9.64
C LYS A 19 -5.54 -8.83 -9.77
N GLU A 20 -4.36 -9.02 -10.37
CA GLU A 20 -3.80 -10.35 -10.57
C GLU A 20 -3.51 -11.03 -9.24
N LYS A 21 -3.45 -12.34 -9.28
CA LYS A 21 -3.23 -13.15 -8.08
C LYS A 21 -1.83 -12.94 -7.51
N ILE A 22 -1.75 -12.71 -6.21
CA ILE A 22 -0.49 -12.62 -5.50
C ILE A 22 -0.01 -14.03 -5.21
N VAL A 23 1.22 -14.32 -5.61
CA VAL A 23 1.85 -15.63 -5.41
C VAL A 23 2.92 -15.57 -4.34
N LYS A 24 3.61 -14.44 -4.23
CA LYS A 24 4.73 -14.32 -3.30
C LYS A 24 4.83 -12.88 -2.76
N THR A 25 5.19 -12.76 -1.49
CA THR A 25 5.51 -11.49 -0.84
C THR A 25 6.99 -11.44 -0.57
N ILE A 26 7.65 -10.38 -1.03
CA ILE A 26 9.10 -10.20 -0.91
C ILE A 26 9.38 -9.02 0.00
N PRO A 27 10.05 -9.22 1.14
CA PRO A 27 10.44 -8.11 2.00
C PRO A 27 11.59 -7.33 1.36
N LEU A 28 11.47 -5.99 1.35
CA LEU A 28 12.51 -5.09 0.88
C LEU A 28 13.27 -4.45 2.03
N GLY A 29 12.82 -4.68 3.25
CA GLY A 29 13.37 -4.11 4.47
C GLY A 29 12.46 -4.46 5.62
N LYS A 30 12.66 -3.82 6.77
CA LYS A 30 11.83 -4.08 7.95
C LYS A 30 10.41 -3.53 7.80
N ASP A 31 10.24 -2.52 6.96
CA ASP A 31 9.02 -1.74 6.87
C ASP A 31 8.41 -1.71 5.48
N ARG A 32 8.94 -2.50 4.54
CA ARG A 32 8.49 -2.50 3.15
C ARG A 32 8.42 -3.91 2.58
N PHE A 33 7.33 -4.16 1.85
CA PHE A 33 7.09 -5.47 1.22
C PHE A 33 6.49 -5.26 -0.15
N ILE A 34 6.83 -6.12 -1.10
CA ILE A 34 6.15 -6.14 -2.39
C ILE A 34 5.49 -7.49 -2.60
N ASP A 35 4.32 -7.43 -3.22
CA ASP A 35 3.59 -8.64 -3.63
C ASP A 35 3.75 -8.80 -5.12
N VAL A 36 4.08 -10.00 -5.56
CA VAL A 36 4.31 -10.31 -6.96
C VAL A 36 3.44 -11.46 -7.42
N ASN A 37 3.18 -11.52 -8.72
CA ASN A 37 2.48 -12.62 -9.33
C ASN A 37 3.44 -13.74 -9.73
N LYS A 38 2.92 -14.74 -10.42
CA LYS A 38 3.66 -15.92 -10.85
C LYS A 38 4.88 -15.58 -11.72
N SER A 39 4.79 -14.53 -12.54
CA SER A 39 5.89 -14.12 -13.42
C SER A 39 6.84 -13.12 -12.78
N GLY A 40 6.63 -12.77 -11.52
CA GLY A 40 7.48 -11.80 -10.82
C GLY A 40 7.07 -10.35 -11.00
N LYS A 41 5.92 -10.10 -11.63
CA LYS A 41 5.40 -8.76 -11.81
C LYS A 41 4.86 -8.23 -10.47
N MET A 42 5.17 -6.98 -10.16
CA MET A 42 4.69 -6.32 -8.95
C MET A 42 3.18 -6.10 -8.98
N ILE A 43 2.48 -6.63 -7.99
CA ILE A 43 1.03 -6.54 -7.87
C ILE A 43 0.63 -5.52 -6.82
N GLY A 44 1.44 -5.37 -5.78
CA GLY A 44 1.16 -4.43 -4.70
C GLY A 44 2.38 -4.12 -3.88
N ILE A 45 2.29 -3.05 -3.11
CA ILE A 45 3.35 -2.58 -2.22
C ILE A 45 2.74 -2.30 -0.86
N GLU A 46 3.36 -2.81 0.20
CA GLU A 46 2.99 -2.48 1.58
C GLU A 46 4.13 -1.71 2.22
N VAL A 47 3.79 -0.63 2.91
CA VAL A 47 4.74 0.18 3.67
C VAL A 47 4.19 0.35 5.08
N LEU A 48 5.03 0.07 6.08
CA LEU A 48 4.68 0.30 7.48
C LEU A 48 5.18 1.68 7.88
N LEU A 49 4.25 2.58 8.18
CA LEU A 49 4.59 3.94 8.56
C LEU A 49 4.77 4.07 10.07
N PRO A 50 5.64 4.98 10.52
CA PRO A 50 5.77 5.25 11.96
C PRO A 50 4.43 5.68 12.54
N LYS A 51 4.14 5.27 13.77
CA LYS A 51 2.88 5.64 14.43
C LYS A 51 2.69 7.15 14.54
N THR A 52 3.79 7.89 14.62
CA THR A 52 3.75 9.36 14.69
C THR A 52 3.16 9.98 13.43
N MET A 53 3.22 9.26 12.29
CA MET A 53 2.69 9.73 11.01
C MET A 53 1.31 9.16 10.67
N SER A 54 0.86 8.13 11.39
CA SER A 54 -0.34 7.42 11.00
C SER A 54 -1.60 8.28 11.05
N LYS A 55 -1.68 9.20 12.01
CA LYS A 55 -2.81 10.11 12.11
C LYS A 55 -2.88 11.07 10.93
N GLU A 56 -1.75 11.64 10.54
CA GLU A 56 -1.67 12.57 9.42
C GLU A 56 -2.00 11.88 8.09
N VAL A 57 -1.48 10.68 7.91
CA VAL A 57 -1.75 9.89 6.71
C VAL A 57 -3.23 9.53 6.63
N ASP A 58 -3.83 9.09 7.76
CA ASP A 58 -5.25 8.76 7.82
C ASP A 58 -6.11 9.96 7.46
N GLU A 59 -5.76 11.15 7.96
CA GLU A 59 -6.48 12.38 7.63
C GLU A 59 -6.42 12.70 6.15
N VAL A 60 -5.24 12.57 5.54
CA VAL A 60 -5.06 12.85 4.12
C VAL A 60 -5.88 11.87 3.27
N ILE A 61 -5.80 10.60 3.57
CA ILE A 61 -6.52 9.57 2.81
C ILE A 61 -8.04 9.73 2.96
N SER A 62 -8.52 10.01 4.17
CA SER A 62 -9.95 10.14 4.41
C SER A 62 -10.55 11.42 3.85
N ARG A 63 -9.75 12.47 3.68
CA ARG A 63 -10.23 13.74 3.13
C ARG A 63 -10.20 13.80 1.62
N SER A 64 -9.36 13.00 0.99
CA SER A 64 -8.99 13.25 -0.40
C SER A 64 -9.21 12.03 -1.28
N THR A 65 -10.26 12.07 -2.06
CA THR A 65 -10.40 11.17 -3.20
C THR A 65 -9.34 11.47 -4.25
N ASP A 66 -8.77 12.68 -4.23
CA ASP A 66 -7.75 13.11 -5.20
C ASP A 66 -6.49 12.28 -5.09
N VAL A 67 -6.10 11.86 -3.89
CA VAL A 67 -4.95 10.99 -3.71
C VAL A 67 -5.11 9.69 -4.48
N ILE A 68 -6.31 9.11 -4.42
CA ILE A 68 -6.62 7.87 -5.13
C ILE A 68 -6.65 8.12 -6.64
N GLU A 69 -7.21 9.26 -7.06
CA GLU A 69 -7.26 9.63 -8.47
C GLU A 69 -5.88 9.81 -9.09
N LEU A 70 -4.95 10.40 -8.34
CA LEU A 70 -3.58 10.60 -8.80
C LEU A 70 -2.83 9.28 -9.01
N LEU A 71 -3.25 8.23 -8.33
CA LEU A 71 -2.63 6.92 -8.41
C LEU A 71 -3.27 6.03 -9.48
N GLN A 72 -4.35 6.46 -10.03
CA GLN A 72 -5.04 5.78 -11.11
C GLN A 72 -4.55 6.30 -12.44
#